data_819a9b553f26184c148afd3a26509ba7
#
_entry.id   819a9b553f26184c148afd3a26509ba7
#
_cell.length_a   1.000
_cell.length_b   1.000
_cell.length_c   1.000
_cell.angle_alpha   90.00
_cell.angle_beta   90.00
_cell.angle_gamma   90.00
#
_symmetry.space_group_name_H-M   'P 1'
#
loop_
_entity.id
_entity.type
_entity.pdbx_description
1 polymer ?
#
loop_
_entity_poly.entity_id
_entity_poly.type
_entity_poly.pdbx_seq_one_letter_code
_entity_poly.pdbx_strand_id
1 'polypeptide(L)'
;LKKATDKVEKLIEEKKIPLTKVSEPAVRDLLDGVHDLLKPTGGGDKEGYRALYEIALSLSGSTDPVVVAETALGEAIDHLGCERGLLVEVDSDGAMAIRVAKGVEESEAADISSTLVARAVESGEGIVYDSAEDSASESLVRRQVTSGLVAPFVIEKDRWGVLYVDTRDPSVRLGEDSLRFLMRIAELASGALGAAIRTSRQLDEGKSGAFGNAIGSSLVIRRLCERARRVARTSETVLLLGESGTGKEIFARAIHAESKRSDGPFEAINCSAIPDELLESELFGYVEGAFTGARKGGKEGIFELADEGTLFLDEIGDMPALLQAKLLRVLQEKAIRRVGGTSDISVDVRIIAATNQDLDERMQNGTFREDLYYRLATFPLQLPPLRERGNDILELTDFFLGKFAQEFGLKKPSLSPKATYFFLEYPWKGNIRELENLLKRILIDHEPAVIHPKHLPQEMVDSQAEQLSSFPTLEELDHSHVLRALNLVKGNRSKAADLLQISEATLYRWIADMKKKGKYPQGQGEEEE
;
A
#
# COMPACT_ATOMS: atom_id res chain seq x y z
N LEU A 1 -10.82 -36.61 18.55
CA LEU A 1 -10.09 -35.39 18.92
C LEU A 1 -8.60 -35.67 19.14
N LYS A 2 -8.18 -36.42 20.18
CA LYS A 2 -6.76 -36.62 20.52
C LYS A 2 -5.89 -37.14 19.35
N LYS A 3 -6.43 -38.05 18.50
CA LYS A 3 -5.73 -38.52 17.29
C LYS A 3 -5.67 -37.49 16.15
N ALA A 4 -6.59 -36.53 16.10
CA ALA A 4 -6.58 -35.44 15.14
C ALA A 4 -5.61 -34.35 15.57
N THR A 5 -5.58 -34.03 16.88
CA THR A 5 -4.61 -33.09 17.47
C THR A 5 -3.17 -33.60 17.31
N ASP A 6 -2.91 -34.88 17.62
CA ASP A 6 -1.59 -35.51 17.45
C ASP A 6 -1.12 -35.50 15.97
N LYS A 7 -2.06 -35.55 15.01
CA LYS A 7 -1.75 -35.54 13.58
C LYS A 7 -1.50 -34.10 13.07
N VAL A 8 -2.19 -33.12 13.65
CA VAL A 8 -1.98 -31.67 13.38
C VAL A 8 -0.63 -31.23 13.95
N GLU A 9 -0.29 -31.62 15.18
CA GLU A 9 1.01 -31.35 15.79
C GLU A 9 2.16 -31.92 14.95
N LYS A 10 1.98 -33.14 14.43
CA LYS A 10 2.98 -33.78 13.56
C LYS A 10 3.16 -33.07 12.21
N LEU A 11 2.08 -32.53 11.62
CA LEU A 11 2.12 -31.75 10.39
C LEU A 11 2.76 -30.36 10.58
N ILE A 12 2.54 -29.74 11.75
CA ILE A 12 3.17 -28.46 12.15
C ILE A 12 4.67 -28.67 12.34
N GLU A 13 5.10 -29.79 12.96
CA GLU A 13 6.51 -30.15 13.10
C GLU A 13 7.18 -30.47 11.76
N GLU A 14 6.53 -31.23 10.88
CA GLU A 14 7.06 -31.59 9.56
C GLU A 14 7.23 -30.39 8.62
N LYS A 15 6.34 -29.37 8.69
CA LYS A 15 6.40 -28.15 7.87
C LYS A 15 7.17 -26.98 8.51
N LYS A 16 7.78 -27.15 9.67
CA LYS A 16 8.57 -26.11 10.38
C LYS A 16 7.83 -24.76 10.57
N ILE A 17 6.53 -24.80 10.85
CA ILE A 17 5.76 -23.60 11.13
C ILE A 17 6.01 -23.18 12.58
N PRO A 18 6.54 -21.97 12.86
CA PRO A 18 6.83 -21.55 14.22
C PRO A 18 5.53 -21.33 15.01
N LEU A 19 5.28 -22.14 16.02
CA LEU A 19 4.12 -22.09 16.93
C LEU A 19 3.95 -20.74 17.66
N THR A 20 4.94 -19.87 17.64
CA THR A 20 4.93 -18.56 18.33
C THR A 20 4.07 -17.50 17.64
N LYS A 21 3.45 -17.79 16.49
CA LYS A 21 2.65 -16.82 15.71
C LYS A 21 1.14 -17.09 15.67
N VAL A 22 0.64 -18.14 16.31
CA VAL A 22 -0.78 -18.49 16.28
C VAL A 22 -1.34 -18.40 17.70
N SER A 23 -2.32 -17.54 17.91
CA SER A 23 -3.00 -17.48 19.22
C SER A 23 -3.87 -18.72 19.40
N GLU A 24 -3.62 -19.49 20.45
CA GLU A 24 -4.29 -20.76 20.77
C GLU A 24 -5.84 -20.72 20.71
N PRO A 25 -6.53 -19.62 21.13
CA PRO A 25 -7.98 -19.52 21.03
C PRO A 25 -8.53 -19.46 19.61
N ALA A 26 -7.89 -18.69 18.72
CA ALA A 26 -8.35 -18.52 17.34
C ALA A 26 -8.21 -19.80 16.51
N VAL A 27 -7.17 -20.59 16.77
CA VAL A 27 -6.98 -21.91 16.14
C VAL A 27 -8.02 -22.91 16.66
N ARG A 28 -8.37 -22.86 17.94
CA ARG A 28 -9.34 -23.75 18.52
C ARG A 28 -10.74 -23.47 17.99
N ASP A 29 -11.16 -22.21 17.89
CA ASP A 29 -12.44 -21.80 17.33
C ASP A 29 -12.55 -22.17 15.83
N LEU A 30 -11.44 -22.05 15.09
CA LEU A 30 -11.38 -22.46 13.68
C LEU A 30 -11.45 -23.99 13.52
N LEU A 31 -10.74 -24.73 14.37
CA LEU A 31 -10.77 -26.20 14.38
C LEU A 31 -12.13 -26.76 14.82
N ASP A 32 -12.80 -26.09 15.74
CA ASP A 32 -14.16 -26.45 16.17
C ASP A 32 -15.18 -26.14 15.06
N GLY A 33 -15.03 -25.03 14.34
CA GLY A 33 -15.79 -24.69 13.13
C GLY A 33 -15.58 -25.70 12.00
N VAL A 34 -14.34 -26.06 11.72
CA VAL A 34 -13.99 -27.10 10.73
C VAL A 34 -14.54 -28.48 11.16
N HIS A 35 -14.53 -28.81 12.45
CA HIS A 35 -15.09 -30.08 12.95
C HIS A 35 -16.61 -30.15 12.78
N ASP A 36 -17.33 -29.06 13.01
CA ASP A 36 -18.79 -29.00 12.79
C ASP A 36 -19.16 -29.01 11.31
N LEU A 37 -18.34 -28.40 10.44
CA LEU A 37 -18.47 -28.44 8.98
C LEU A 37 -18.15 -29.82 8.40
N LEU A 38 -17.29 -30.61 9.06
CA LEU A 38 -16.88 -31.97 8.63
C LEU A 38 -17.82 -33.08 9.15
N LYS A 39 -18.92 -32.78 9.83
CA LYS A 39 -19.93 -33.79 10.20
C LYS A 39 -20.56 -34.37 8.93
N PRO A 40 -20.48 -35.67 8.67
CA PRO A 40 -20.90 -36.27 7.41
C PRO A 40 -22.43 -36.21 7.25
N THR A 41 -22.88 -35.30 6.40
CA THR A 41 -24.18 -35.40 5.76
C THR A 41 -24.01 -36.12 4.41
N GLY A 42 -23.97 -37.44 4.47
CA GLY A 42 -24.11 -38.37 3.32
C GLY A 42 -23.17 -38.15 2.13
N GLY A 43 -22.12 -39.00 2.01
CA GLY A 43 -21.52 -39.35 0.71
C GLY A 43 -20.58 -38.32 0.08
N GLY A 44 -19.81 -37.56 0.84
CA GLY A 44 -18.93 -36.52 0.31
C GLY A 44 -17.56 -37.05 -0.16
N ASP A 45 -17.10 -36.51 -1.27
CA ASP A 45 -15.82 -36.69 -1.89
C ASP A 45 -14.64 -36.39 -0.94
N LYS A 46 -13.77 -37.37 -0.71
CA LYS A 46 -12.59 -37.21 0.18
C LYS A 46 -11.60 -36.15 -0.29
N GLU A 47 -11.56 -35.84 -1.58
CA GLU A 47 -10.70 -34.83 -2.16
C GLU A 47 -11.21 -33.40 -1.84
N GLY A 48 -12.52 -33.18 -1.92
CA GLY A 48 -13.13 -31.88 -1.55
C GLY A 48 -12.92 -31.52 -0.07
N TYR A 49 -13.01 -32.52 0.85
CA TYR A 49 -12.72 -32.29 2.27
C TYR A 49 -11.25 -31.96 2.54
N ARG A 50 -10.33 -32.57 1.78
CA ARG A 50 -8.91 -32.27 1.91
C ARG A 50 -8.59 -30.85 1.45
N ALA A 51 -9.19 -30.42 0.34
CA ALA A 51 -9.04 -29.07 -0.18
C ALA A 51 -9.55 -28.01 0.84
N LEU A 52 -10.76 -28.19 1.39
CA LEU A 52 -11.29 -27.28 2.41
C LEU A 52 -10.43 -27.21 3.67
N TYR A 53 -9.82 -28.31 4.08
CA TYR A 53 -8.88 -28.32 5.21
C TYR A 53 -7.59 -27.54 4.91
N GLU A 54 -7.03 -27.70 3.70
CA GLU A 54 -5.86 -26.95 3.26
C GLU A 54 -6.16 -25.44 3.17
N ILE A 55 -7.34 -25.07 2.66
CA ILE A 55 -7.84 -23.69 2.63
C ILE A 55 -7.99 -23.12 4.05
N ALA A 56 -8.60 -23.86 4.98
CA ALA A 56 -8.74 -23.41 6.36
C ALA A 56 -7.37 -23.13 7.03
N LEU A 57 -6.36 -23.96 6.75
CA LEU A 57 -4.99 -23.73 7.22
C LEU A 57 -4.37 -22.48 6.59
N SER A 58 -4.56 -22.28 5.29
CA SER A 58 -4.07 -21.09 4.58
C SER A 58 -4.68 -19.80 5.15
N LEU A 59 -5.99 -19.80 5.40
CA LEU A 59 -6.70 -18.65 5.96
C LEU A 59 -6.31 -18.34 7.42
N SER A 60 -6.00 -19.37 8.22
CA SER A 60 -5.58 -19.19 9.61
C SER A 60 -4.16 -18.63 9.78
N GLY A 61 -3.37 -18.62 8.73
CA GLY A 61 -1.96 -18.19 8.75
C GLY A 61 -1.76 -16.66 8.84
N SER A 62 -2.82 -15.85 8.69
CA SER A 62 -2.72 -14.39 8.69
C SER A 62 -3.72 -13.74 9.63
N THR A 63 -3.28 -12.67 10.31
CA THR A 63 -4.12 -11.76 11.10
C THR A 63 -4.46 -10.47 10.33
N ASP A 64 -4.03 -10.36 9.08
CA ASP A 64 -4.33 -9.23 8.20
C ASP A 64 -5.60 -9.53 7.38
N PRO A 65 -6.69 -8.74 7.54
CA PRO A 65 -7.93 -8.96 6.82
C PRO A 65 -7.78 -8.96 5.29
N VAL A 66 -6.85 -8.18 4.73
CA VAL A 66 -6.62 -8.10 3.28
C VAL A 66 -5.98 -9.40 2.79
N VAL A 67 -4.95 -9.89 3.49
CA VAL A 67 -4.30 -11.16 3.14
C VAL A 67 -5.26 -12.34 3.25
N VAL A 68 -6.14 -12.33 4.27
CA VAL A 68 -7.18 -13.38 4.42
C VAL A 68 -8.17 -13.33 3.24
N ALA A 69 -8.59 -12.13 2.83
CA ALA A 69 -9.49 -11.94 1.69
C ALA A 69 -8.85 -12.39 0.37
N GLU A 70 -7.59 -12.00 0.11
CA GLU A 70 -6.81 -12.41 -1.06
C GLU A 70 -6.64 -13.94 -1.13
N THR A 71 -6.35 -14.56 0.01
CA THR A 71 -6.22 -16.01 0.11
C THR A 71 -7.54 -16.71 -0.17
N ALA A 72 -8.64 -16.26 0.44
CA ALA A 72 -9.97 -16.84 0.23
C ALA A 72 -10.40 -16.78 -1.24
N LEU A 73 -10.19 -15.63 -1.88
CA LEU A 73 -10.53 -15.43 -3.28
C LEU A 73 -9.61 -16.24 -4.20
N GLY A 74 -8.31 -16.30 -3.91
CA GLY A 74 -7.34 -17.08 -4.67
C GLY A 74 -7.68 -18.57 -4.66
N GLU A 75 -7.91 -19.13 -3.48
CA GLU A 75 -8.28 -20.54 -3.31
C GLU A 75 -9.61 -20.87 -4.01
N ALA A 76 -10.59 -19.95 -3.97
CA ALA A 76 -11.86 -20.13 -4.68
C ALA A 76 -11.65 -20.19 -6.20
N ILE A 77 -10.86 -19.28 -6.76
CA ILE A 77 -10.55 -19.24 -8.19
C ILE A 77 -9.80 -20.50 -8.63
N ASP A 78 -8.76 -20.88 -7.90
CA ASP A 78 -7.87 -21.99 -8.28
C ASP A 78 -8.61 -23.35 -8.21
N HIS A 79 -9.46 -23.57 -7.19
CA HIS A 79 -10.20 -24.85 -7.05
C HIS A 79 -11.42 -24.98 -7.97
N LEU A 80 -12.04 -23.85 -8.34
CA LEU A 80 -13.20 -23.86 -9.24
C LEU A 80 -12.81 -23.74 -10.72
N GLY A 81 -11.52 -23.55 -11.02
CA GLY A 81 -11.01 -23.38 -12.37
C GLY A 81 -11.51 -22.09 -13.03
N CYS A 82 -11.77 -21.06 -12.23
CA CYS A 82 -12.17 -19.75 -12.71
C CYS A 82 -10.96 -18.88 -13.03
N GLU A 83 -11.15 -17.84 -13.85
CA GLU A 83 -10.08 -16.87 -14.14
C GLU A 83 -10.27 -15.58 -13.35
N ARG A 84 -11.48 -15.33 -12.87
CA ARG A 84 -11.85 -14.03 -12.32
C ARG A 84 -12.65 -14.16 -11.04
N GLY A 85 -12.51 -13.18 -10.16
CA GLY A 85 -13.32 -13.11 -8.96
C GLY A 85 -13.15 -11.82 -8.18
N LEU A 86 -14.08 -11.58 -7.27
CA LEU A 86 -14.17 -10.43 -6.38
C LEU A 86 -14.52 -10.88 -4.96
N LEU A 87 -13.96 -10.21 -3.96
CA LEU A 87 -14.50 -10.18 -2.62
C LEU A 87 -15.04 -8.78 -2.34
N VAL A 88 -16.33 -8.69 -2.12
CA VAL A 88 -17.06 -7.43 -1.87
C VAL A 88 -17.54 -7.42 -0.42
N GLU A 89 -17.35 -6.32 0.27
CA GLU A 89 -18.01 -6.03 1.55
C GLU A 89 -19.23 -5.18 1.34
N VAL A 90 -20.29 -5.47 2.09
CA VAL A 90 -21.54 -4.71 2.11
C VAL A 90 -21.81 -4.30 3.56
N ASP A 91 -21.94 -3.00 3.79
CA ASP A 91 -22.22 -2.45 5.12
C ASP A 91 -23.73 -2.45 5.46
N SER A 92 -24.07 -1.99 6.67
CA SER A 92 -25.44 -1.88 7.15
C SER A 92 -26.34 -0.97 6.30
N ASP A 93 -25.75 -0.02 5.59
CA ASP A 93 -26.47 0.96 4.76
C ASP A 93 -26.60 0.48 3.30
N GLY A 94 -26.07 -0.73 3.01
CA GLY A 94 -26.06 -1.33 1.68
C GLY A 94 -24.95 -0.80 0.76
N ALA A 95 -24.00 -0.02 1.29
CA ALA A 95 -22.86 0.45 0.50
C ALA A 95 -21.88 -0.71 0.27
N MET A 96 -21.45 -0.85 -0.98
CA MET A 96 -20.59 -1.95 -1.43
C MET A 96 -19.16 -1.45 -1.59
N ALA A 97 -18.19 -2.17 -1.04
CA ALA A 97 -16.77 -1.91 -1.19
C ALA A 97 -16.05 -3.17 -1.68
N ILE A 98 -15.37 -3.07 -2.83
CA ILE A 98 -14.54 -4.16 -3.34
C ILE A 98 -13.27 -4.19 -2.50
N ARG A 99 -13.02 -5.32 -1.82
CA ARG A 99 -11.84 -5.52 -0.99
C ARG A 99 -10.68 -6.13 -1.75
N VAL A 100 -10.98 -7.08 -2.61
CA VAL A 100 -10.01 -7.77 -3.45
C VAL A 100 -10.64 -8.07 -4.80
N ALA A 101 -9.88 -7.91 -5.87
CA ALA A 101 -10.23 -8.29 -7.23
C ALA A 101 -9.09 -9.11 -7.84
N LYS A 102 -9.40 -10.17 -8.57
CA LYS A 102 -8.43 -10.97 -9.31
C LYS A 102 -8.98 -11.27 -10.71
N GLY A 103 -8.19 -10.97 -11.74
CA GLY A 103 -8.59 -11.18 -13.14
C GLY A 103 -9.68 -10.23 -13.66
N VAL A 104 -10.05 -9.19 -12.91
CA VAL A 104 -11.08 -8.20 -13.25
C VAL A 104 -10.48 -6.81 -13.18
N GLU A 105 -10.70 -5.99 -14.21
CA GLU A 105 -10.31 -4.57 -14.18
C GLU A 105 -11.22 -3.78 -13.24
N GLU A 106 -10.69 -2.78 -12.54
CA GLU A 106 -11.44 -1.98 -11.55
C GLU A 106 -12.71 -1.34 -12.12
N SER A 107 -12.67 -0.91 -13.40
CA SER A 107 -13.81 -0.38 -14.12
C SER A 107 -14.91 -1.42 -14.38
N GLU A 108 -14.53 -2.68 -14.52
CA GLU A 108 -15.45 -3.81 -14.69
C GLU A 108 -16.03 -4.30 -13.35
N ALA A 109 -15.27 -4.21 -12.29
CA ALA A 109 -15.64 -4.74 -10.99
C ALA A 109 -16.85 -4.01 -10.38
N ALA A 110 -16.93 -2.69 -10.54
CA ALA A 110 -18.04 -1.88 -10.01
C ALA A 110 -19.41 -2.21 -10.62
N ASP A 111 -19.44 -2.61 -11.89
CA ASP A 111 -20.68 -2.92 -12.59
C ASP A 111 -21.13 -4.39 -12.45
N ILE A 112 -20.19 -5.34 -12.23
CA ILE A 112 -20.53 -6.76 -12.08
C ILE A 112 -21.33 -7.00 -10.80
N SER A 113 -21.04 -6.22 -9.77
CA SER A 113 -21.41 -6.56 -8.42
C SER A 113 -22.79 -6.11 -7.98
N SER A 114 -23.36 -5.02 -8.53
CA SER A 114 -24.48 -4.35 -7.83
C SER A 114 -25.77 -5.18 -7.73
N THR A 115 -26.21 -5.82 -8.79
CA THR A 115 -27.51 -6.50 -8.81
C THR A 115 -27.46 -7.90 -8.19
N LEU A 116 -26.42 -8.71 -8.54
CA LEU A 116 -26.31 -10.08 -8.03
C LEU A 116 -25.85 -10.11 -6.56
N VAL A 117 -24.92 -9.22 -6.21
CA VAL A 117 -24.45 -9.06 -4.82
C VAL A 117 -25.59 -8.60 -3.91
N ALA A 118 -26.36 -7.57 -4.32
CA ALA A 118 -27.52 -7.12 -3.54
C ALA A 118 -28.53 -8.25 -3.32
N ARG A 119 -28.86 -8.99 -4.38
CA ARG A 119 -29.80 -10.11 -4.31
C ARG A 119 -29.30 -11.24 -3.40
N ALA A 120 -28.00 -11.56 -3.46
CA ALA A 120 -27.40 -12.59 -2.61
C ALA A 120 -27.41 -12.18 -1.13
N VAL A 121 -27.12 -10.91 -0.82
CA VAL A 121 -27.14 -10.38 0.56
C VAL A 121 -28.56 -10.33 1.10
N GLU A 122 -29.55 -9.88 0.29
CA GLU A 122 -30.96 -9.80 0.70
C GLU A 122 -31.56 -11.18 0.98
N SER A 123 -31.23 -12.19 0.14
CA SER A 123 -31.74 -13.55 0.33
C SER A 123 -30.94 -14.35 1.37
N GLY A 124 -29.67 -14.01 1.58
CA GLY A 124 -28.72 -14.82 2.35
C GLY A 124 -28.35 -16.15 1.68
N GLU A 125 -28.71 -16.34 0.40
CA GLU A 125 -28.51 -17.57 -0.36
C GLU A 125 -27.48 -17.37 -1.46
N GLY A 126 -26.73 -18.43 -1.77
CA GLY A 126 -25.81 -18.44 -2.91
C GLY A 126 -26.56 -18.45 -4.24
N ILE A 127 -25.95 -17.87 -5.26
CA ILE A 127 -26.53 -17.75 -6.61
C ILE A 127 -25.61 -18.41 -7.63
N VAL A 128 -26.20 -19.27 -8.48
CA VAL A 128 -25.57 -19.75 -9.71
C VAL A 128 -26.08 -18.88 -10.86
N TYR A 129 -25.19 -18.44 -11.70
CA TYR A 129 -25.50 -17.77 -12.97
C TYR A 129 -24.98 -18.62 -14.14
N ASP A 130 -25.88 -18.90 -15.10
CA ASP A 130 -25.54 -19.55 -16.38
C ASP A 130 -26.13 -18.71 -17.51
N SER A 131 -25.28 -18.29 -18.45
CA SER A 131 -25.69 -17.48 -19.61
C SER A 131 -26.71 -18.19 -20.53
N ALA A 132 -26.78 -19.52 -20.48
CA ALA A 132 -27.71 -20.31 -21.29
C ALA A 132 -29.13 -20.34 -20.70
N GLU A 133 -29.28 -20.15 -19.38
CA GLU A 133 -30.57 -20.26 -18.67
C GLU A 133 -31.09 -18.92 -18.15
N ASP A 134 -30.20 -17.94 -17.87
CA ASP A 134 -30.55 -16.66 -17.24
C ASP A 134 -30.47 -15.49 -18.22
N SER A 135 -31.60 -14.96 -18.64
CA SER A 135 -31.70 -13.73 -19.48
C SER A 135 -31.60 -12.41 -18.67
N ALA A 136 -31.28 -12.47 -17.37
CA ALA A 136 -31.62 -11.40 -16.41
C ALA A 136 -30.58 -10.32 -16.20
N SER A 137 -29.33 -10.42 -16.70
CA SER A 137 -28.37 -9.31 -16.52
C SER A 137 -27.65 -8.94 -17.83
N GLU A 138 -28.14 -7.85 -18.45
CA GLU A 138 -27.51 -7.26 -19.65
C GLU A 138 -26.00 -6.98 -19.46
N SER A 139 -25.56 -6.72 -18.22
CA SER A 139 -24.17 -6.44 -17.90
C SER A 139 -23.27 -7.68 -18.04
N LEU A 140 -23.71 -8.87 -17.65
CA LEU A 140 -22.96 -10.12 -17.74
C LEU A 140 -22.90 -10.63 -19.19
N VAL A 141 -23.99 -10.48 -19.92
CA VAL A 141 -24.05 -10.83 -21.35
C VAL A 141 -23.09 -9.98 -22.18
N ARG A 142 -23.03 -8.68 -21.92
CA ARG A 142 -22.08 -7.77 -22.61
C ARG A 142 -20.61 -8.16 -22.37
N ARG A 143 -20.31 -8.86 -21.29
CA ARG A 143 -18.95 -9.20 -20.85
C ARG A 143 -18.55 -10.62 -21.17
N GLN A 144 -19.39 -11.34 -21.90
CA GLN A 144 -19.12 -12.72 -22.31
C GLN A 144 -18.89 -13.69 -21.13
N VAL A 145 -19.48 -13.40 -19.96
CA VAL A 145 -19.47 -14.36 -18.84
C VAL A 145 -20.33 -15.54 -19.20
N THR A 146 -19.75 -16.74 -19.18
CA THR A 146 -20.46 -17.99 -19.50
C THR A 146 -21.14 -18.56 -18.28
N SER A 147 -20.46 -18.54 -17.13
CA SER A 147 -20.97 -19.06 -15.87
C SER A 147 -20.35 -18.32 -14.69
N GLY A 148 -21.09 -18.15 -13.59
CA GLY A 148 -20.61 -17.48 -12.39
C GLY A 148 -21.32 -17.91 -11.11
N LEU A 149 -20.68 -17.69 -9.97
CA LEU A 149 -21.18 -18.02 -8.65
C LEU A 149 -21.07 -16.83 -7.72
N VAL A 150 -22.07 -16.68 -6.83
CA VAL A 150 -22.11 -15.67 -5.78
C VAL A 150 -22.35 -16.36 -4.45
N ALA A 151 -21.47 -16.19 -3.49
CA ALA A 151 -21.60 -16.75 -2.15
C ALA A 151 -21.55 -15.66 -1.09
N PRO A 152 -22.69 -15.30 -0.48
CA PRO A 152 -22.74 -14.35 0.62
C PRO A 152 -22.34 -15.02 1.94
N PHE A 153 -21.71 -14.25 2.84
CA PHE A 153 -21.37 -14.67 4.19
C PHE A 153 -21.38 -13.49 5.16
N VAL A 154 -21.59 -13.77 6.44
CA VAL A 154 -21.61 -12.74 7.49
C VAL A 154 -20.19 -12.55 8.02
N ILE A 155 -19.68 -11.33 7.98
CA ILE A 155 -18.39 -10.98 8.61
C ILE A 155 -18.60 -10.61 10.08
N GLU A 156 -19.56 -9.71 10.34
CA GLU A 156 -20.02 -9.27 11.67
C GLU A 156 -21.52 -8.98 11.62
N LYS A 157 -22.14 -8.71 12.78
CA LYS A 157 -23.61 -8.64 12.96
C LYS A 157 -24.37 -7.82 11.89
N ASP A 158 -23.76 -6.77 11.33
CA ASP A 158 -24.39 -5.87 10.34
C ASP A 158 -23.48 -5.66 9.12
N ARG A 159 -22.57 -6.62 8.85
CA ARG A 159 -21.57 -6.52 7.79
C ARG A 159 -21.45 -7.84 7.04
N TRP A 160 -21.74 -7.78 5.75
CA TRP A 160 -21.71 -8.93 4.87
C TRP A 160 -20.45 -8.94 4.01
N GLY A 161 -19.97 -10.14 3.71
CA GLY A 161 -19.00 -10.38 2.65
C GLY A 161 -19.68 -11.15 1.52
N VAL A 162 -19.22 -10.97 0.30
CA VAL A 162 -19.67 -11.72 -0.85
C VAL A 162 -18.46 -12.16 -1.66
N LEU A 163 -18.30 -13.47 -1.83
CA LEU A 163 -17.36 -14.04 -2.80
C LEU A 163 -18.08 -14.20 -4.13
N TYR A 164 -17.54 -13.56 -5.16
CA TYR A 164 -17.99 -13.69 -6.55
C TYR A 164 -16.86 -14.31 -7.38
N VAL A 165 -17.16 -15.31 -8.17
CA VAL A 165 -16.24 -15.89 -9.16
C VAL A 165 -16.98 -16.15 -10.47
N ASP A 166 -16.30 -15.94 -11.60
CA ASP A 166 -16.86 -16.20 -12.92
C ASP A 166 -15.82 -16.76 -13.90
N THR A 167 -16.31 -17.29 -15.00
CA THR A 167 -15.49 -17.76 -16.12
C THR A 167 -16.06 -17.32 -17.46
N ARG A 168 -15.18 -17.08 -18.42
CA ARG A 168 -15.50 -16.87 -19.83
C ARG A 168 -15.26 -18.16 -20.66
N ASP A 169 -14.65 -19.16 -20.06
CA ASP A 169 -14.40 -20.44 -20.71
C ASP A 169 -15.67 -21.31 -20.75
N PRO A 170 -16.25 -21.59 -21.93
CA PRO A 170 -17.44 -22.42 -22.03
C PRO A 170 -17.21 -23.89 -21.66
N SER A 171 -15.96 -24.32 -21.49
CA SER A 171 -15.63 -25.68 -21.01
C SER A 171 -15.78 -25.82 -19.49
N VAL A 172 -15.71 -24.72 -18.75
CA VAL A 172 -15.88 -24.67 -17.28
C VAL A 172 -17.35 -24.39 -16.95
N ARG A 173 -18.04 -25.38 -16.40
CA ARG A 173 -19.43 -25.24 -15.95
C ARG A 173 -19.50 -25.17 -14.44
N LEU A 174 -20.01 -24.05 -13.93
CA LEU A 174 -20.22 -23.82 -12.52
C LEU A 174 -21.66 -24.13 -12.17
N GLY A 175 -21.88 -25.19 -11.40
CA GLY A 175 -23.21 -25.66 -11.01
C GLY A 175 -23.40 -25.64 -9.48
N GLU A 176 -24.49 -26.28 -9.01
CA GLU A 176 -24.84 -26.37 -7.59
C GLU A 176 -23.75 -26.99 -6.70
N ASP A 177 -22.97 -27.96 -7.22
CA ASP A 177 -21.84 -28.55 -6.48
C ASP A 177 -20.71 -27.53 -6.29
N SER A 178 -20.41 -26.76 -7.34
CA SER A 178 -19.43 -25.67 -7.30
C SER A 178 -19.89 -24.56 -6.35
N LEU A 179 -21.20 -24.22 -6.35
CA LEU A 179 -21.75 -23.26 -5.41
C LEU A 179 -21.63 -23.75 -3.97
N ARG A 180 -21.95 -25.00 -3.69
CA ARG A 180 -21.77 -25.59 -2.35
C ARG A 180 -20.32 -25.49 -1.87
N PHE A 181 -19.37 -25.75 -2.75
CA PHE A 181 -17.95 -25.61 -2.44
C PHE A 181 -17.56 -24.16 -2.16
N LEU A 182 -18.00 -23.21 -2.99
CA LEU A 182 -17.75 -21.77 -2.80
C LEU A 182 -18.38 -21.27 -1.47
N MET A 183 -19.60 -21.70 -1.14
CA MET A 183 -20.24 -21.36 0.13
C MET A 183 -19.44 -21.86 1.35
N ARG A 184 -18.78 -23.04 1.25
CA ARG A 184 -17.89 -23.53 2.31
C ARG A 184 -16.63 -22.68 2.46
N ILE A 185 -16.04 -22.23 1.36
CA ILE A 185 -14.92 -21.27 1.39
C ILE A 185 -15.38 -19.96 2.03
N ALA A 186 -16.56 -19.46 1.67
CA ALA A 186 -17.16 -18.25 2.23
C ALA A 186 -17.40 -18.36 3.76
N GLU A 187 -17.86 -19.50 4.25
CA GLU A 187 -18.01 -19.78 5.69
C GLU A 187 -16.65 -19.77 6.42
N LEU A 188 -15.63 -20.41 5.84
CA LEU A 188 -14.26 -20.38 6.38
C LEU A 188 -13.68 -18.96 6.39
N ALA A 189 -13.88 -18.22 5.29
CA ALA A 189 -13.46 -16.84 5.18
C ALA A 189 -14.16 -15.92 6.19
N SER A 190 -15.46 -16.16 6.47
CA SER A 190 -16.25 -15.46 7.51
C SER A 190 -15.54 -15.50 8.86
N GLY A 191 -15.21 -16.70 9.33
CA GLY A 191 -14.52 -16.89 10.61
C GLY A 191 -13.15 -16.22 10.66
N ALA A 192 -12.34 -16.44 9.61
CA ALA A 192 -11.00 -15.91 9.52
C ALA A 192 -10.96 -14.37 9.38
N LEU A 193 -11.82 -13.79 8.53
CA LEU A 193 -11.95 -12.34 8.36
C LEU A 193 -12.48 -11.66 9.63
N GLY A 194 -13.52 -12.22 10.24
CA GLY A 194 -14.05 -11.70 11.51
C GLY A 194 -13.00 -11.71 12.61
N ALA A 195 -12.20 -12.78 12.74
CA ALA A 195 -11.10 -12.85 13.69
C ALA A 195 -9.98 -11.82 13.36
N ALA A 196 -9.59 -11.71 12.10
CA ALA A 196 -8.57 -10.76 11.66
C ALA A 196 -9.02 -9.31 11.88
N ILE A 197 -10.29 -8.96 11.58
CA ILE A 197 -10.86 -7.63 11.82
C ILE A 197 -10.94 -7.32 13.32
N ARG A 198 -11.39 -8.27 14.16
CA ARG A 198 -11.40 -8.09 15.63
C ARG A 198 -10.01 -7.89 16.18
N THR A 199 -9.04 -8.68 15.72
CA THR A 199 -7.63 -8.53 16.12
C THR A 199 -7.07 -7.18 15.67
N SER A 200 -7.37 -6.75 14.44
CA SER A 200 -7.00 -5.43 13.94
C SER A 200 -7.65 -4.31 14.76
N ARG A 201 -8.95 -4.41 15.08
CA ARG A 201 -9.65 -3.42 15.94
C ARG A 201 -9.12 -3.41 17.38
N GLN A 202 -8.88 -4.57 18.00
CA GLN A 202 -8.29 -4.64 19.35
C GLN A 202 -6.86 -4.05 19.36
N LEU A 203 -6.14 -4.22 18.28
CA LEU A 203 -4.87 -3.54 18.04
C LEU A 203 -5.06 -2.02 17.82
N ASP A 204 -6.18 -1.58 17.27
CA ASP A 204 -6.52 -0.16 17.03
C ASP A 204 -7.22 0.50 18.24
N GLU A 205 -8.07 -0.21 18.99
CA GLU A 205 -8.73 0.30 20.21
C GLU A 205 -7.78 0.39 21.42
N GLY A 206 -6.75 -0.44 21.47
CA GLY A 206 -5.61 -0.26 22.40
C GLY A 206 -4.61 0.82 21.95
N LYS A 207 -4.84 1.46 20.80
CA LYS A 207 -3.92 2.38 20.12
C LYS A 207 -4.60 3.65 19.65
N SER A 208 -5.09 4.42 20.59
CA SER A 208 -4.99 5.88 20.55
C SER A 208 -3.50 6.26 20.67
N GLY A 209 -2.61 5.56 19.95
CA GLY A 209 -1.17 5.80 19.94
C GLY A 209 -0.82 6.93 18.99
N ALA A 210 0.37 7.50 19.14
CA ALA A 210 0.86 8.64 18.38
C ALA A 210 0.87 8.44 16.85
N PHE A 211 0.87 7.17 16.36
CA PHE A 211 0.70 6.83 14.95
C PHE A 211 -0.74 6.94 14.43
N GLY A 212 -1.73 7.25 15.27
CA GLY A 212 -3.09 7.57 14.83
C GLY A 212 -3.17 8.80 13.93
N ASN A 213 -2.14 9.65 13.96
CA ASN A 213 -2.01 10.80 13.05
C ASN A 213 -1.39 10.44 11.69
N ALA A 214 -0.82 9.23 11.54
CA ALA A 214 -0.38 8.71 10.26
C ALA A 214 -1.57 8.06 9.55
N ILE A 215 -2.35 8.89 8.83
CA ILE A 215 -3.55 8.47 8.12
C ILE A 215 -3.17 7.59 6.94
N GLY A 216 -3.82 6.44 6.81
CA GLY A 216 -3.70 5.49 5.73
C GLY A 216 -3.92 4.06 6.19
N SER A 217 -4.77 3.33 5.47
CA SER A 217 -5.08 1.92 5.72
C SER A 217 -4.33 0.97 4.80
N SER A 218 -3.54 1.49 3.85
CA SER A 218 -2.77 0.66 2.92
C SER A 218 -1.79 -0.26 3.65
N LEU A 219 -1.59 -1.45 3.10
CA LEU A 219 -0.69 -2.46 3.65
C LEU A 219 0.74 -1.92 3.82
N VAL A 220 1.18 -1.05 2.91
CA VAL A 220 2.52 -0.47 2.93
C VAL A 220 2.68 0.44 4.15
N ILE A 221 1.70 1.32 4.42
CA ILE A 221 1.70 2.23 5.58
C ILE A 221 1.55 1.45 6.89
N ARG A 222 0.66 0.44 6.95
CA ARG A 222 0.51 -0.41 8.15
C ARG A 222 1.82 -1.11 8.52
N ARG A 223 2.49 -1.75 7.56
CA ARG A 223 3.80 -2.39 7.76
C ARG A 223 4.87 -1.39 8.21
N LEU A 224 4.85 -0.18 7.64
CA LEU A 224 5.77 0.88 8.04
C LEU A 224 5.52 1.34 9.49
N CYS A 225 4.25 1.56 9.87
CA CYS A 225 3.87 1.91 11.25
C CYS A 225 4.28 0.81 12.25
N GLU A 226 4.11 -0.47 11.92
CA GLU A 226 4.56 -1.58 12.77
C GLU A 226 6.09 -1.61 12.95
N ARG A 227 6.84 -1.36 11.87
CA ARG A 227 8.30 -1.25 11.95
C ARG A 227 8.72 -0.05 12.79
N ALA A 228 8.06 1.10 12.60
CA ALA A 228 8.30 2.31 13.36
C ALA A 228 7.99 2.13 14.86
N ARG A 229 6.90 1.46 15.23
CA ARG A 229 6.58 1.11 16.61
C ARG A 229 7.63 0.21 17.25
N ARG A 230 8.14 -0.78 16.51
CA ARG A 230 9.21 -1.65 17.04
C ARG A 230 10.48 -0.88 17.35
N VAL A 231 10.90 0.02 16.44
CA VAL A 231 12.09 0.82 16.66
C VAL A 231 11.87 1.94 17.70
N ALA A 232 10.64 2.45 17.84
CA ALA A 232 10.31 3.43 18.88
C ALA A 232 10.72 2.98 20.28
N ARG A 233 10.54 1.69 20.59
CA ARG A 233 10.88 1.08 21.88
C ARG A 233 12.38 0.96 22.15
N THR A 234 13.22 1.20 21.17
CA THR A 234 14.69 1.18 21.26
C THR A 234 15.25 2.59 21.39
N SER A 235 16.54 2.71 21.73
CA SER A 235 17.26 3.99 21.73
C SER A 235 18.04 4.21 20.43
N GLU A 236 17.85 3.34 19.43
CA GLU A 236 18.60 3.39 18.18
C GLU A 236 18.25 4.60 17.34
N THR A 237 19.22 5.05 16.52
CA THR A 237 19.04 6.11 15.55
C THR A 237 18.12 5.62 14.42
N VAL A 238 17.20 6.46 14.01
CA VAL A 238 16.25 6.20 12.92
C VAL A 238 16.51 7.15 11.77
N LEU A 239 16.62 6.60 10.56
CA LEU A 239 16.73 7.38 9.33
C LEU A 239 15.44 7.25 8.52
N LEU A 240 14.69 8.35 8.40
CA LEU A 240 13.47 8.43 7.61
C LEU A 240 13.80 8.89 6.18
N LEU A 241 13.56 8.02 5.22
CA LEU A 241 13.80 8.27 3.79
C LEU A 241 12.46 8.46 3.08
N GLY A 242 12.40 9.35 2.11
CA GLY A 242 11.20 9.54 1.30
C GLY A 242 11.07 10.93 0.74
N GLU A 243 10.27 11.06 -0.31
CA GLU A 243 10.05 12.32 -1.00
C GLU A 243 9.54 13.43 -0.07
N SER A 244 9.69 14.69 -0.51
CA SER A 244 9.14 15.83 0.22
C SER A 244 7.61 15.70 0.35
N GLY A 245 7.07 16.02 1.52
CA GLY A 245 5.62 15.98 1.77
C GLY A 245 5.03 14.59 2.04
N THR A 246 5.84 13.53 2.22
CA THR A 246 5.37 12.17 2.54
C THR A 246 4.96 11.96 4.00
N GLY A 247 5.25 12.94 4.90
CA GLY A 247 4.90 12.88 6.31
C GLY A 247 6.03 12.45 7.24
N LYS A 248 7.31 12.61 6.85
CA LYS A 248 8.48 12.24 7.67
C LYS A 248 8.43 12.80 9.09
N GLU A 249 8.06 14.07 9.26
CA GLU A 249 7.94 14.70 10.58
C GLU A 249 6.84 14.06 11.46
N ILE A 250 5.70 13.68 10.86
CA ILE A 250 4.62 12.99 11.57
C ILE A 250 5.14 11.66 12.12
N PHE A 251 5.90 10.91 11.31
CA PHE A 251 6.53 9.67 11.76
C PHE A 251 7.57 9.89 12.84
N ALA A 252 8.40 10.94 12.73
CA ALA A 252 9.38 11.28 13.77
C ALA A 252 8.71 11.58 15.12
N ARG A 253 7.67 12.39 15.12
CA ARG A 253 6.88 12.72 16.32
C ARG A 253 6.18 11.48 16.90
N ALA A 254 5.64 10.61 16.06
CA ALA A 254 5.01 9.37 16.49
C ALA A 254 6.03 8.38 17.09
N ILE A 255 7.23 8.27 16.51
CA ILE A 255 8.32 7.45 17.05
C ILE A 255 8.76 7.96 18.42
N HIS A 256 8.89 9.28 18.59
CA HIS A 256 9.22 9.87 19.89
C HIS A 256 8.12 9.58 20.91
N ALA A 257 6.87 9.86 20.58
CA ALA A 257 5.74 9.71 21.49
C ALA A 257 5.46 8.25 21.93
N GLU A 258 5.86 7.25 21.13
CA GLU A 258 5.81 5.83 21.52
C GLU A 258 7.15 5.29 22.06
N SER A 259 8.12 6.16 22.30
CA SER A 259 9.43 5.78 22.84
C SER A 259 9.47 5.81 24.37
N LYS A 260 10.57 5.32 24.94
CA LYS A 260 10.86 5.47 26.38
C LYS A 260 11.18 6.91 26.79
N ARG A 261 11.31 7.82 25.83
CA ARG A 261 11.62 9.25 26.01
C ARG A 261 10.42 10.15 25.68
N SER A 262 9.21 9.59 25.67
CA SER A 262 7.96 10.32 25.37
C SER A 262 7.70 11.52 26.27
N ASP A 263 8.18 11.47 27.50
CA ASP A 263 8.04 12.54 28.48
C ASP A 263 9.16 13.59 28.38
N GLY A 264 10.22 13.30 27.61
CA GLY A 264 11.33 14.21 27.36
C GLY A 264 11.08 15.19 26.24
N PRO A 265 11.98 16.15 26.01
CA PRO A 265 11.84 17.12 24.95
C PRO A 265 11.91 16.49 23.56
N PHE A 266 11.13 17.02 22.61
CA PHE A 266 11.23 16.74 21.18
C PHE A 266 11.63 18.03 20.46
N GLU A 267 12.92 18.14 20.15
CA GLU A 267 13.45 19.27 19.41
C GLU A 267 13.57 18.91 17.93
N ALA A 268 13.23 19.84 17.05
CA ALA A 268 13.27 19.66 15.62
C ALA A 268 14.01 20.80 14.94
N ILE A 269 14.91 20.44 14.03
CA ILE A 269 15.63 21.40 13.21
C ILE A 269 15.64 20.95 11.76
N ASN A 270 15.36 21.89 10.85
CA ASN A 270 15.50 21.65 9.42
C ASN A 270 16.85 22.20 8.95
N CYS A 271 17.74 21.31 8.51
CA CYS A 271 19.11 21.65 8.11
C CYS A 271 19.17 22.53 6.86
N SER A 272 18.17 22.47 5.97
CA SER A 272 18.13 23.29 4.75
C SER A 272 17.53 24.67 4.96
N ALA A 273 16.78 24.87 6.05
CA ALA A 273 16.09 26.15 6.32
C ALA A 273 16.97 27.19 6.99
N ILE A 274 18.12 26.80 7.53
CA ILE A 274 19.02 27.66 8.30
C ILE A 274 20.31 27.87 7.49
N PRO A 275 20.80 29.12 7.34
CA PRO A 275 22.10 29.37 6.72
C PRO A 275 23.22 28.60 7.42
N ASP A 276 24.16 28.06 6.63
CA ASP A 276 25.26 27.21 7.11
C ASP A 276 26.03 27.80 8.29
N GLU A 277 26.28 29.12 8.26
CA GLU A 277 27.00 29.88 9.28
C GLU A 277 26.26 29.90 10.62
N LEU A 278 24.94 29.82 10.59
CA LEU A 278 24.09 29.85 11.79
C LEU A 278 23.76 28.45 12.30
N LEU A 279 23.69 27.44 11.39
CA LEU A 279 23.31 26.07 11.72
C LEU A 279 24.23 25.49 12.81
N GLU A 280 25.53 25.79 12.76
CA GLU A 280 26.48 25.34 13.79
C GLU A 280 26.12 25.89 15.16
N SER A 281 25.85 27.20 15.24
CA SER A 281 25.52 27.89 16.51
C SER A 281 24.14 27.48 17.05
N GLU A 282 23.19 27.13 16.17
CA GLU A 282 21.88 26.61 16.59
C GLU A 282 22.00 25.18 17.12
N LEU A 283 22.78 24.31 16.46
CA LEU A 283 22.96 22.93 16.89
C LEU A 283 23.75 22.81 18.21
N PHE A 284 24.90 23.48 18.29
CA PHE A 284 25.88 23.25 19.37
C PHE A 284 25.95 24.40 20.40
N GLY A 285 25.24 25.51 20.14
CA GLY A 285 25.35 26.68 20.99
C GLY A 285 26.69 27.40 20.85
N TYR A 286 26.86 28.48 21.59
CA TYR A 286 28.10 29.29 21.59
C TYR A 286 28.37 29.89 22.96
N VAL A 287 29.64 30.16 23.25
CA VAL A 287 30.06 30.90 24.45
C VAL A 287 30.11 32.38 24.17
N GLU A 288 30.08 33.22 25.22
CA GLU A 288 30.24 34.65 25.10
C GLU A 288 31.52 35.00 24.34
N GLY A 289 31.41 35.87 23.34
CA GLY A 289 32.54 36.33 22.54
C GLY A 289 32.98 35.37 21.44
N ALA A 290 32.24 34.31 21.14
CA ALA A 290 32.58 33.33 20.09
C ALA A 290 32.66 33.96 18.70
N PHE A 291 31.86 35.00 18.43
CA PHE A 291 31.87 35.79 17.19
C PHE A 291 31.31 37.17 17.41
N THR A 292 31.46 38.08 16.42
CA THR A 292 30.91 39.42 16.46
C THR A 292 29.40 39.40 16.48
N GLY A 293 28.78 39.80 17.60
CA GLY A 293 27.32 39.75 17.83
C GLY A 293 26.87 38.62 18.77
N ALA A 294 27.78 37.81 19.31
CA ALA A 294 27.47 36.84 20.33
C ALA A 294 26.86 37.51 21.58
N ARG A 295 25.74 36.94 22.08
CA ARG A 295 25.05 37.46 23.28
C ARG A 295 25.94 37.33 24.52
N LYS A 296 25.83 38.27 25.46
CA LYS A 296 26.41 38.15 26.80
C LYS A 296 25.83 36.90 27.48
N GLY A 297 26.70 36.01 27.97
CA GLY A 297 26.33 34.74 28.57
C GLY A 297 26.24 33.56 27.58
N GLY A 298 26.41 33.81 26.27
CA GLY A 298 26.33 32.75 25.25
C GLY A 298 24.89 32.33 24.92
N LYS A 299 24.75 31.16 24.27
CA LYS A 299 23.46 30.52 23.93
C LYS A 299 23.63 29.00 23.98
N GLU A 300 22.66 28.30 24.56
CA GLU A 300 22.56 26.86 24.52
C GLU A 300 22.18 26.40 23.11
N GLY A 301 22.74 25.23 22.70
CA GLY A 301 22.42 24.60 21.46
C GLY A 301 21.22 23.66 21.57
N ILE A 302 20.64 23.31 20.40
CA ILE A 302 19.50 22.39 20.34
C ILE A 302 19.85 21.02 20.94
N PHE A 303 21.11 20.55 20.84
CA PHE A 303 21.54 19.31 21.52
C PHE A 303 21.40 19.38 23.03
N GLU A 304 21.66 20.53 23.65
CA GLU A 304 21.48 20.74 25.10
C GLU A 304 19.98 20.79 25.46
N LEU A 305 19.16 21.45 24.60
CA LEU A 305 17.70 21.51 24.78
C LEU A 305 17.02 20.15 24.61
N ALA A 306 17.60 19.27 23.78
CA ALA A 306 17.08 17.93 23.51
C ALA A 306 17.60 16.86 24.50
N ASP A 307 18.37 17.25 25.52
CA ASP A 307 18.95 16.31 26.48
C ASP A 307 17.88 15.46 27.16
N GLU A 308 18.16 14.16 27.36
CA GLU A 308 17.22 13.12 27.80
C GLU A 308 15.99 12.91 26.89
N GLY A 309 15.90 13.61 25.77
CA GLY A 309 14.81 13.61 24.79
C GLY A 309 15.20 13.04 23.42
N THR A 310 14.63 13.67 22.41
CA THR A 310 14.83 13.31 21.00
C THR A 310 15.10 14.56 20.16
N LEU A 311 16.14 14.51 19.32
CA LEU A 311 16.42 15.52 18.31
C LEU A 311 16.04 14.98 16.92
N PHE A 312 15.16 15.70 16.24
CA PHE A 312 14.77 15.42 14.85
C PHE A 312 15.56 16.36 13.91
N LEU A 313 16.39 15.73 13.06
CA LEU A 313 17.19 16.40 12.05
C LEU A 313 16.52 16.23 10.69
N ASP A 314 15.73 17.22 10.25
CA ASP A 314 15.09 17.18 8.94
C ASP A 314 16.05 17.66 7.85
N GLU A 315 15.92 17.08 6.65
CA GLU A 315 16.78 17.33 5.47
C GLU A 315 18.27 17.20 5.79
N ILE A 316 18.64 16.10 6.50
CA ILE A 316 20.03 15.83 6.92
C ILE A 316 21.01 15.77 5.74
N GLY A 317 20.52 15.43 4.53
CA GLY A 317 21.34 15.41 3.32
C GLY A 317 21.92 16.78 2.95
N ASP A 318 21.32 17.88 3.39
CA ASP A 318 21.78 19.25 3.13
C ASP A 318 22.75 19.78 4.20
N MET A 319 23.09 18.96 5.19
CA MET A 319 24.03 19.37 6.24
C MET A 319 25.44 19.61 5.67
N PRO A 320 26.08 20.76 5.95
CA PRO A 320 27.45 21.04 5.52
C PRO A 320 28.45 19.99 6.03
N ALA A 321 29.46 19.64 5.22
CA ALA A 321 30.45 18.60 5.52
C ALA A 321 31.17 18.79 6.86
N LEU A 322 31.44 20.05 7.27
CA LEU A 322 32.03 20.37 8.56
C LEU A 322 31.14 19.93 9.72
N LEU A 323 29.82 20.17 9.59
CA LEU A 323 28.83 19.83 10.63
C LEU A 323 28.54 18.34 10.66
N GLN A 324 28.63 17.66 9.53
CA GLN A 324 28.55 16.19 9.48
C GLN A 324 29.64 15.54 10.37
N ALA A 325 30.89 16.05 10.33
CA ALA A 325 31.97 15.55 11.19
C ALA A 325 31.71 15.81 12.67
N LYS A 326 31.14 16.97 13.02
CA LYS A 326 30.75 17.30 14.41
C LYS A 326 29.59 16.42 14.89
N LEU A 327 28.57 16.23 14.06
CA LEU A 327 27.44 15.33 14.36
C LEU A 327 27.91 13.91 14.62
N LEU A 328 28.82 13.39 13.78
CA LEU A 328 29.40 12.06 13.97
C LEU A 328 30.07 11.93 15.34
N ARG A 329 30.82 12.97 15.74
CA ARG A 329 31.46 13.00 17.06
C ARG A 329 30.44 12.94 18.18
N VAL A 330 29.33 13.70 18.10
CA VAL A 330 28.25 13.63 19.11
C VAL A 330 27.63 12.24 19.20
N LEU A 331 27.37 11.59 18.04
CA LEU A 331 26.83 10.24 17.99
C LEU A 331 27.76 9.18 18.61
N GLN A 332 29.07 9.43 18.61
CA GLN A 332 30.07 8.52 19.15
C GLN A 332 30.39 8.80 20.62
N GLU A 333 30.63 10.07 20.97
CA GLU A 333 31.15 10.48 22.29
C GLU A 333 30.02 10.89 23.25
N LYS A 334 28.78 11.08 22.78
CA LYS A 334 27.66 11.61 23.55
C LYS A 334 28.01 12.91 24.28
N ALA A 335 28.78 13.76 23.63
CA ALA A 335 29.19 15.05 24.14
C ALA A 335 29.24 16.08 23.01
N ILE A 336 28.94 17.31 23.34
CA ILE A 336 29.04 18.46 22.45
C ILE A 336 30.06 19.44 22.98
N ARG A 337 30.48 20.36 22.08
CA ARG A 337 31.27 21.54 22.49
C ARG A 337 30.65 22.78 21.86
N ARG A 338 30.37 23.79 22.70
CA ARG A 338 29.86 25.07 22.20
C ARG A 338 30.88 25.77 21.30
N VAL A 339 30.39 26.53 20.33
CA VAL A 339 31.25 27.32 19.42
C VAL A 339 32.05 28.32 20.24
N GLY A 340 33.39 28.35 20.02
CA GLY A 340 34.32 29.16 20.80
C GLY A 340 34.64 28.61 22.20
N GLY A 341 33.98 27.54 22.63
CA GLY A 341 34.23 26.88 23.92
C GLY A 341 35.29 25.79 23.88
N THR A 342 35.85 25.43 25.04
CA THR A 342 36.83 24.35 25.18
C THR A 342 36.32 23.16 26.00
N SER A 343 35.20 23.31 26.72
CA SER A 343 34.61 22.30 27.58
C SER A 343 33.70 21.37 26.82
N ASP A 344 33.80 20.08 27.02
CA ASP A 344 32.86 19.09 26.55
C ASP A 344 31.65 19.05 27.51
N ILE A 345 30.45 19.03 26.95
CA ILE A 345 29.16 18.95 27.65
C ILE A 345 28.54 17.61 27.27
N SER A 346 28.30 16.75 28.25
CA SER A 346 27.66 15.44 28.04
C SER A 346 26.19 15.66 27.71
N VAL A 347 25.69 14.93 26.70
CA VAL A 347 24.28 14.93 26.28
C VAL A 347 23.82 13.50 25.96
N ASP A 348 22.61 13.16 26.39
CA ASP A 348 21.99 11.88 26.06
C ASP A 348 20.76 12.08 25.20
N VAL A 349 20.96 12.28 23.91
CA VAL A 349 19.94 12.63 22.91
C VAL A 349 19.72 11.44 21.98
N ARG A 350 18.46 11.05 21.76
CA ARG A 350 18.09 10.14 20.69
C ARG A 350 17.98 10.91 19.37
N ILE A 351 18.57 10.40 18.30
CA ILE A 351 18.53 11.04 16.99
C ILE A 351 17.51 10.34 16.08
N ILE A 352 16.66 11.15 15.45
CA ILE A 352 15.84 10.77 14.29
C ILE A 352 16.24 11.72 13.17
N ALA A 353 16.77 11.19 12.07
CA ALA A 353 17.16 11.97 10.90
C ALA A 353 16.19 11.71 9.75
N ALA A 354 15.98 12.71 8.88
CA ALA A 354 15.13 12.59 7.71
C ALA A 354 15.77 13.26 6.49
N THR A 355 15.52 12.70 5.31
CA THR A 355 15.92 13.31 4.04
C THR A 355 15.04 12.85 2.89
N ASN A 356 14.93 13.68 1.85
CA ASN A 356 14.34 13.34 0.56
C ASN A 356 15.41 13.04 -0.51
N GLN A 357 16.69 13.15 -0.15
CA GLN A 357 17.80 13.02 -1.08
C GLN A 357 18.33 11.60 -1.12
N ASP A 358 18.92 11.24 -2.25
CA ASP A 358 19.67 10.00 -2.43
C ASP A 358 21.06 10.15 -1.75
N LEU A 359 21.18 9.56 -0.55
CA LEU A 359 22.42 9.62 0.21
C LEU A 359 23.54 8.77 -0.43
N ASP A 360 23.20 7.73 -1.20
CA ASP A 360 24.21 6.92 -1.91
C ASP A 360 24.88 7.74 -3.02
N GLU A 361 24.08 8.49 -3.78
CA GLU A 361 24.62 9.45 -4.77
C GLU A 361 25.47 10.53 -4.10
N ARG A 362 25.02 11.07 -2.97
CA ARG A 362 25.75 12.10 -2.22
C ARG A 362 27.07 11.60 -1.64
N MET A 363 27.14 10.35 -1.20
CA MET A 363 28.38 9.72 -0.76
C MET A 363 29.36 9.54 -1.93
N GLN A 364 28.89 9.09 -3.09
CA GLN A 364 29.71 8.97 -4.30
C GLN A 364 30.28 10.33 -4.75
N ASN A 365 29.49 11.39 -4.63
CA ASN A 365 29.90 12.75 -4.96
C ASN A 365 30.75 13.43 -3.86
N GLY A 366 31.01 12.76 -2.74
CA GLY A 366 31.79 13.28 -1.61
C GLY A 366 31.12 14.42 -0.84
N THR A 367 29.80 14.65 -1.02
CA THR A 367 29.04 15.70 -0.31
C THR A 367 28.40 15.20 0.97
N PHE A 368 28.32 13.88 1.17
CA PHE A 368 27.90 13.25 2.41
C PHE A 368 28.92 12.21 2.85
N ARG A 369 29.23 12.18 4.15
CA ARG A 369 30.23 11.27 4.71
C ARG A 369 29.67 9.86 4.90
N GLU A 370 30.40 8.87 4.45
CA GLU A 370 30.05 7.46 4.56
C GLU A 370 30.00 6.99 6.04
N ASP A 371 30.93 7.46 6.88
CA ASP A 371 30.98 7.10 8.30
C ASP A 371 29.77 7.63 9.08
N LEU A 372 29.27 8.81 8.75
CA LEU A 372 28.05 9.37 9.31
C LEU A 372 26.82 8.59 8.83
N TYR A 373 26.77 8.26 7.53
CA TYR A 373 25.65 7.48 6.96
C TYR A 373 25.44 6.18 7.73
N TYR A 374 26.48 5.36 7.91
CA TYR A 374 26.33 4.09 8.65
C TYR A 374 25.94 4.27 10.11
N ARG A 375 26.22 5.41 10.71
CA ARG A 375 25.81 5.69 12.08
C ARG A 375 24.35 6.17 12.15
N LEU A 376 23.87 6.90 11.14
CA LEU A 376 22.47 7.35 11.03
C LEU A 376 21.55 6.24 10.54
N ALA A 377 21.99 5.43 9.58
CA ALA A 377 21.21 4.38 8.93
C ALA A 377 21.13 3.09 9.76
N THR A 378 21.25 3.15 11.10
CA THR A 378 21.06 1.99 11.96
C THR A 378 19.67 1.39 11.76
N PHE A 379 18.64 2.22 11.61
CA PHE A 379 17.28 1.79 11.32
C PHE A 379 16.66 2.65 10.21
N PRO A 380 16.86 2.29 8.93
CA PRO A 380 16.24 3.01 7.82
C PRO A 380 14.75 2.64 7.68
N LEU A 381 13.90 3.66 7.55
CA LEU A 381 12.48 3.55 7.27
C LEU A 381 12.16 4.34 6.02
N GLN A 382 11.75 3.64 4.96
CA GLN A 382 11.36 4.23 3.69
C GLN A 382 9.87 4.58 3.72
N LEU A 383 9.54 5.87 3.63
CA LEU A 383 8.18 6.34 3.48
C LEU A 383 7.80 6.32 1.99
N PRO A 384 6.78 5.57 1.62
CA PRO A 384 6.35 5.51 0.22
C PRO A 384 5.74 6.84 -0.21
N PRO A 385 5.91 7.26 -1.47
CA PRO A 385 5.19 8.41 -2.02
C PRO A 385 3.69 8.13 -2.08
N LEU A 386 2.88 9.20 -2.15
CA LEU A 386 1.41 9.09 -2.06
C LEU A 386 0.81 8.23 -3.19
N ARG A 387 1.37 8.31 -4.41
CA ARG A 387 0.97 7.49 -5.57
C ARG A 387 1.14 5.97 -5.37
N GLU A 388 1.95 5.53 -4.42
CA GLU A 388 2.17 4.11 -4.08
C GLU A 388 1.32 3.64 -2.91
N ARG A 389 0.44 4.51 -2.38
CA ARG A 389 -0.43 4.22 -1.22
C ARG A 389 -1.86 3.87 -1.60
N GLY A 390 -2.19 3.78 -2.89
CA GLY A 390 -3.51 3.41 -3.38
C GLY A 390 -4.64 4.24 -2.76
N ASN A 391 -5.59 3.57 -2.10
CA ASN A 391 -6.78 4.22 -1.52
C ASN A 391 -6.48 5.17 -0.34
N ASP A 392 -5.28 5.20 0.22
CA ASP A 392 -4.92 6.19 1.26
C ASP A 392 -5.11 7.63 0.76
N ILE A 393 -5.01 7.87 -0.55
CA ILE A 393 -5.30 9.17 -1.17
C ILE A 393 -6.71 9.63 -0.82
N LEU A 394 -7.69 8.74 -0.91
CA LEU A 394 -9.09 9.07 -0.62
C LEU A 394 -9.33 9.24 0.89
N GLU A 395 -8.70 8.43 1.73
CA GLU A 395 -8.78 8.55 3.19
C GLU A 395 -8.19 9.89 3.66
N LEU A 396 -7.02 10.27 3.14
CA LEU A 396 -6.40 11.56 3.40
C LEU A 396 -7.25 12.72 2.89
N THR A 397 -7.83 12.57 1.70
CA THR A 397 -8.74 13.58 1.13
C THR A 397 -9.95 13.77 2.04
N ASP A 398 -10.59 12.70 2.47
CA ASP A 398 -11.75 12.74 3.36
C ASP A 398 -11.42 13.38 4.70
N PHE A 399 -10.28 13.04 5.28
CA PHE A 399 -9.78 13.65 6.51
C PHE A 399 -9.54 15.16 6.36
N PHE A 400 -8.81 15.58 5.33
CA PHE A 400 -8.51 17.01 5.14
C PHE A 400 -9.76 17.81 4.81
N LEU A 401 -10.70 17.27 4.02
CA LEU A 401 -11.97 17.93 3.76
C LEU A 401 -12.79 18.10 5.05
N GLY A 402 -12.79 17.12 5.94
CA GLY A 402 -13.42 17.24 7.26
C GLY A 402 -12.76 18.30 8.14
N LYS A 403 -11.42 18.27 8.23
CA LYS A 403 -10.62 19.23 9.00
C LYS A 403 -10.86 20.66 8.53
N PHE A 404 -10.74 20.93 7.23
CA PHE A 404 -10.87 22.28 6.69
C PHE A 404 -12.31 22.77 6.67
N ALA A 405 -13.28 21.89 6.42
CA ALA A 405 -14.68 22.25 6.54
C ALA A 405 -15.02 22.75 7.95
N GLN A 406 -14.51 22.08 8.98
CA GLN A 406 -14.66 22.52 10.38
C GLN A 406 -13.91 23.84 10.63
N GLU A 407 -12.67 23.97 10.15
CA GLU A 407 -11.83 25.19 10.30
C GLU A 407 -12.50 26.44 9.67
N PHE A 408 -13.11 26.26 8.49
CA PHE A 408 -13.75 27.36 7.75
C PHE A 408 -15.25 27.53 8.05
N GLY A 409 -15.84 26.68 8.90
CA GLY A 409 -17.27 26.74 9.20
C GLY A 409 -18.15 26.32 8.01
N LEU A 410 -17.62 25.49 7.11
CA LEU A 410 -18.31 24.99 5.92
C LEU A 410 -18.90 23.59 6.15
N LYS A 411 -19.87 23.22 5.32
CA LYS A 411 -20.31 21.83 5.25
C LYS A 411 -19.25 21.00 4.51
N LYS A 412 -18.87 19.84 5.05
CA LYS A 412 -17.92 18.94 4.42
C LYS A 412 -18.40 18.55 3.01
N PRO A 413 -17.65 18.83 1.96
CA PRO A 413 -17.99 18.42 0.60
C PRO A 413 -17.65 16.95 0.36
N SER A 414 -18.28 16.37 -0.67
CA SER A 414 -17.92 15.05 -1.21
C SER A 414 -17.18 15.18 -2.55
N LEU A 415 -16.49 14.10 -2.97
CA LEU A 415 -15.93 14.00 -4.31
C LEU A 415 -16.98 13.44 -5.28
N SER A 416 -17.06 13.98 -6.49
CA SER A 416 -17.79 13.31 -7.57
C SER A 416 -16.97 12.12 -8.10
N PRO A 417 -17.60 11.07 -8.68
CA PRO A 417 -16.88 9.90 -9.23
C PRO A 417 -15.76 10.27 -10.21
N LYS A 418 -16.00 11.29 -11.04
CA LYS A 418 -14.95 11.81 -11.95
C LYS A 418 -13.80 12.48 -11.22
N ALA A 419 -14.07 13.25 -10.16
CA ALA A 419 -13.00 13.86 -9.37
C ALA A 419 -12.20 12.78 -8.61
N THR A 420 -12.87 11.76 -8.06
CA THR A 420 -12.22 10.60 -7.42
C THR A 420 -11.19 9.95 -8.34
N TYR A 421 -11.56 9.70 -9.59
CA TYR A 421 -10.65 9.16 -10.60
C TYR A 421 -9.40 10.05 -10.76
N PHE A 422 -9.56 11.38 -10.90
CA PHE A 422 -8.43 12.30 -11.02
C PHE A 422 -7.51 12.27 -9.78
N PHE A 423 -8.08 12.12 -8.58
CA PHE A 423 -7.29 12.04 -7.36
C PHE A 423 -6.44 10.77 -7.30
N LEU A 424 -6.99 9.63 -7.74
CA LEU A 424 -6.28 8.34 -7.72
C LEU A 424 -5.15 8.27 -8.73
N GLU A 425 -5.37 8.82 -9.93
CA GLU A 425 -4.41 8.73 -11.04
C GLU A 425 -3.34 9.82 -11.05
N TYR A 426 -3.55 10.91 -10.31
CA TYR A 426 -2.58 12.01 -10.31
C TYR A 426 -1.30 11.62 -9.57
N PRO A 427 -0.10 11.96 -10.09
CA PRO A 427 1.18 11.49 -9.55
C PRO A 427 1.58 12.08 -8.20
N TRP A 428 0.92 13.14 -7.73
CA TRP A 428 1.16 13.79 -6.43
C TRP A 428 2.64 14.00 -6.13
N LYS A 429 3.36 14.71 -6.99
CA LYS A 429 4.81 14.98 -6.84
C LYS A 429 5.16 15.63 -5.50
N GLY A 430 4.28 16.48 -4.97
CA GLY A 430 4.40 17.08 -3.63
C GLY A 430 3.72 16.29 -2.52
N ASN A 431 3.26 15.07 -2.82
CA ASN A 431 2.69 14.10 -1.88
C ASN A 431 1.54 14.69 -1.04
N ILE A 432 1.49 14.40 0.28
CA ILE A 432 0.42 14.84 1.19
C ILE A 432 0.37 16.37 1.28
N ARG A 433 1.52 17.05 1.22
CA ARG A 433 1.57 18.52 1.26
C ARG A 433 0.88 19.15 0.05
N GLU A 434 1.04 18.58 -1.12
CA GLU A 434 0.35 19.02 -2.35
C GLU A 434 -1.16 18.76 -2.26
N LEU A 435 -1.56 17.57 -1.81
CA LEU A 435 -2.95 17.21 -1.59
C LEU A 435 -3.62 18.17 -0.58
N GLU A 436 -3.01 18.40 0.57
CA GLU A 436 -3.50 19.31 1.60
C GLU A 436 -3.71 20.74 1.06
N ASN A 437 -2.71 21.27 0.34
CA ASN A 437 -2.77 22.60 -0.25
C ASN A 437 -3.86 22.71 -1.34
N LEU A 438 -4.00 21.68 -2.17
CA LEU A 438 -5.03 21.64 -3.20
C LEU A 438 -6.42 21.68 -2.59
N LEU A 439 -6.70 20.82 -1.61
CA LEU A 439 -8.00 20.76 -0.95
C LEU A 439 -8.35 22.04 -0.22
N LYS A 440 -7.37 22.63 0.46
CA LYS A 440 -7.54 23.93 1.13
C LYS A 440 -7.91 25.02 0.14
N ARG A 441 -7.22 25.09 -1.01
CA ARG A 441 -7.51 26.06 -2.08
C ARG A 441 -8.90 25.86 -2.67
N ILE A 442 -9.30 24.60 -2.97
CA ILE A 442 -10.63 24.30 -3.52
C ILE A 442 -11.74 24.80 -2.58
N LEU A 443 -11.59 24.57 -1.28
CA LEU A 443 -12.59 25.00 -0.29
C LEU A 443 -12.67 26.52 -0.18
N ILE A 444 -11.54 27.23 -0.22
CA ILE A 444 -11.51 28.70 -0.13
C ILE A 444 -12.06 29.35 -1.40
N ASP A 445 -11.69 28.83 -2.59
CA ASP A 445 -12.02 29.49 -3.85
C ASP A 445 -13.44 29.20 -4.33
N HIS A 446 -14.01 28.03 -3.97
CA HIS A 446 -15.25 27.55 -4.59
C HIS A 446 -16.37 27.18 -3.61
N GLU A 447 -16.07 26.89 -2.34
CA GLU A 447 -17.01 26.40 -1.32
C GLU A 447 -18.00 25.34 -1.85
N PRO A 448 -17.55 24.29 -2.57
CA PRO A 448 -18.45 23.39 -3.27
C PRO A 448 -19.11 22.41 -2.31
N ALA A 449 -20.39 22.07 -2.52
CA ALA A 449 -21.00 20.92 -1.85
C ALA A 449 -20.48 19.58 -2.39
N VAL A 450 -20.12 19.55 -3.69
CA VAL A 450 -19.50 18.42 -4.38
C VAL A 450 -18.34 18.92 -5.23
N ILE A 451 -17.16 18.33 -5.05
CA ILE A 451 -15.98 18.63 -5.83
C ILE A 451 -16.08 17.91 -7.18
N HIS A 452 -16.07 18.68 -8.26
CA HIS A 452 -16.09 18.21 -9.64
C HIS A 452 -14.75 18.54 -10.33
N PRO A 453 -14.42 17.93 -11.49
CA PRO A 453 -13.21 18.24 -12.25
C PRO A 453 -12.99 19.72 -12.56
N LYS A 454 -14.05 20.50 -12.72
CA LYS A 454 -13.98 21.95 -12.95
C LYS A 454 -13.38 22.77 -11.76
N HIS A 455 -13.33 22.17 -10.57
CA HIS A 455 -12.72 22.78 -9.37
C HIS A 455 -11.25 22.38 -9.21
N LEU A 456 -10.76 21.45 -10.06
CA LEU A 456 -9.37 20.98 -10.04
C LEU A 456 -8.49 21.88 -10.91
N PRO A 457 -7.19 21.99 -10.62
CA PRO A 457 -6.25 22.68 -11.48
C PRO A 457 -6.25 22.10 -12.90
N GLN A 458 -6.11 22.99 -13.90
CA GLN A 458 -6.07 22.58 -15.30
C GLN A 458 -4.94 21.55 -15.56
N GLU A 459 -3.79 21.73 -14.92
CA GLU A 459 -2.66 20.81 -15.01
C GLU A 459 -3.00 19.36 -14.59
N MET A 460 -3.84 19.22 -13.56
CA MET A 460 -4.31 17.92 -13.09
C MET A 460 -5.29 17.27 -14.08
N VAL A 461 -6.08 18.09 -14.78
CA VAL A 461 -7.03 17.63 -15.82
C VAL A 461 -6.29 17.29 -17.11
N ASP A 462 -5.34 18.15 -17.53
CA ASP A 462 -4.62 18.02 -18.80
C ASP A 462 -3.59 16.88 -18.77
N SER A 463 -2.92 16.63 -17.61
CA SER A 463 -1.97 15.54 -17.46
C SER A 463 -2.58 14.17 -17.76
N GLN A 464 -3.87 14.02 -17.54
CA GLN A 464 -4.60 12.79 -17.89
C GLN A 464 -5.15 12.78 -19.31
N ALA A 465 -5.51 13.95 -19.85
CA ALA A 465 -5.86 14.06 -21.26
C ALA A 465 -4.66 13.69 -22.15
N GLU A 466 -3.44 14.03 -21.75
CA GLU A 466 -2.20 13.60 -22.42
C GLU A 466 -1.93 12.10 -22.24
N GLN A 467 -2.17 11.53 -21.07
CA GLN A 467 -2.04 10.08 -20.84
C GLN A 467 -3.07 9.29 -21.65
N LEU A 468 -4.31 9.75 -21.71
CA LEU A 468 -5.35 9.13 -22.55
C LEU A 468 -5.06 9.32 -24.06
N SER A 469 -4.46 10.45 -24.47
CA SER A 469 -4.05 10.68 -25.84
C SER A 469 -2.75 9.96 -26.21
N SER A 470 -1.92 9.63 -25.25
CA SER A 470 -0.69 8.84 -25.39
C SER A 470 -0.91 7.35 -25.13
N PHE A 471 -2.14 6.94 -24.79
CA PHE A 471 -2.44 5.52 -24.59
C PHE A 471 -2.28 4.82 -25.94
N PRO A 472 -1.29 3.93 -26.11
CA PRO A 472 -1.04 3.31 -27.38
C PRO A 472 -2.25 2.45 -27.76
N THR A 473 -2.72 2.61 -28.98
CA THR A 473 -3.73 1.70 -29.52
C THR A 473 -3.20 0.27 -29.52
N LEU A 474 -4.08 -0.74 -29.53
CA LEU A 474 -3.66 -2.15 -29.65
C LEU A 474 -2.72 -2.33 -30.84
N GLU A 475 -2.97 -1.65 -31.95
CA GLU A 475 -2.12 -1.67 -33.13
C GLU A 475 -0.71 -1.08 -32.86
N GLU A 476 -0.61 -0.03 -32.07
CA GLU A 476 0.68 0.56 -31.68
C GLU A 476 1.45 -0.30 -30.68
N LEU A 477 0.74 -0.96 -29.77
CA LEU A 477 1.32 -1.97 -28.86
C LEU A 477 1.85 -3.17 -29.66
N ASP A 478 1.06 -3.71 -30.56
CA ASP A 478 1.47 -4.81 -31.45
C ASP A 478 2.70 -4.44 -32.26
N HIS A 479 2.70 -3.26 -32.88
CA HIS A 479 3.85 -2.75 -33.64
C HIS A 479 5.09 -2.59 -32.77
N SER A 480 4.97 -2.01 -31.58
CA SER A 480 6.10 -1.82 -30.67
C SER A 480 6.67 -3.16 -30.18
N HIS A 481 5.79 -4.12 -29.95
CA HIS A 481 6.17 -5.47 -29.49
C HIS A 481 6.88 -6.26 -30.59
N VAL A 482 6.40 -6.15 -31.83
CA VAL A 482 7.06 -6.74 -33.01
C VAL A 482 8.44 -6.15 -33.22
N LEU A 483 8.61 -4.83 -33.16
CA LEU A 483 9.91 -4.17 -33.29
C LEU A 483 10.87 -4.60 -32.17
N ARG A 484 10.36 -4.71 -30.94
CA ARG A 484 11.16 -5.18 -29.79
C ARG A 484 11.63 -6.63 -29.98
N ALA A 485 10.74 -7.51 -30.45
CA ALA A 485 11.08 -8.89 -30.75
C ALA A 485 12.15 -9.00 -31.85
N LEU A 486 12.00 -8.25 -32.95
CA LEU A 486 12.99 -8.20 -34.03
C LEU A 486 14.34 -7.69 -33.56
N ASN A 487 14.38 -6.66 -32.71
CA ASN A 487 15.62 -6.15 -32.13
C ASN A 487 16.31 -7.19 -31.24
N LEU A 488 15.58 -7.92 -30.40
CA LEU A 488 16.12 -8.98 -29.54
C LEU A 488 16.77 -10.11 -30.32
N VAL A 489 16.21 -10.47 -31.48
CA VAL A 489 16.72 -11.54 -32.34
C VAL A 489 17.57 -11.01 -33.51
N LYS A 490 18.02 -9.75 -33.44
CA LYS A 490 18.89 -9.10 -34.44
C LYS A 490 18.33 -9.19 -35.89
N GLY A 491 17.02 -8.98 -36.03
CA GLY A 491 16.35 -8.97 -37.33
C GLY A 491 15.93 -10.33 -37.87
N ASN A 492 16.25 -11.45 -37.20
CA ASN A 492 15.82 -12.77 -37.65
C ASN A 492 14.32 -12.96 -37.50
N ARG A 493 13.61 -12.99 -38.62
CA ARG A 493 12.14 -12.99 -38.65
C ARG A 493 11.52 -14.30 -38.18
N SER A 494 12.15 -15.44 -38.48
CA SER A 494 11.69 -16.74 -38.03
C SER A 494 11.73 -16.84 -36.50
N LYS A 495 12.87 -16.48 -35.89
CA LYS A 495 13.01 -16.45 -34.44
C LYS A 495 12.12 -15.39 -33.78
N ALA A 496 11.83 -14.27 -34.46
CA ALA A 496 10.91 -13.27 -33.95
C ALA A 496 9.47 -13.79 -33.95
N ALA A 497 9.06 -14.52 -34.97
CA ALA A 497 7.76 -15.16 -35.03
C ALA A 497 7.59 -16.21 -33.93
N ASP A 498 8.60 -17.04 -33.70
CA ASP A 498 8.61 -18.02 -32.61
C ASP A 498 8.54 -17.33 -31.23
N LEU A 499 9.29 -16.25 -31.03
CA LEU A 499 9.31 -15.47 -29.77
C LEU A 499 7.93 -14.83 -29.48
N LEU A 500 7.24 -14.39 -30.52
CA LEU A 500 5.91 -13.78 -30.46
C LEU A 500 4.77 -14.82 -30.46
N GLN A 501 5.09 -16.10 -30.62
CA GLN A 501 4.12 -17.20 -30.76
C GLN A 501 3.10 -16.97 -31.88
N ILE A 502 3.53 -16.38 -33.01
CA ILE A 502 2.73 -16.14 -34.19
C ILE A 502 3.33 -16.81 -35.41
N SER A 503 2.51 -17.00 -36.46
CA SER A 503 3.04 -17.51 -37.74
C SER A 503 3.94 -16.48 -38.42
N GLU A 504 4.98 -16.94 -39.13
CA GLU A 504 5.82 -16.07 -39.94
C GLU A 504 4.99 -15.23 -40.91
N ALA A 505 3.96 -15.80 -41.53
CA ALA A 505 3.03 -15.08 -42.42
C ALA A 505 2.33 -13.91 -41.73
N THR A 506 1.97 -14.05 -40.46
CA THR A 506 1.37 -12.99 -39.64
C THR A 506 2.39 -11.89 -39.37
N LEU A 507 3.63 -12.27 -39.01
CA LEU A 507 4.72 -11.31 -38.78
C LEU A 507 5.05 -10.53 -40.05
N TYR A 508 5.14 -11.17 -41.20
CA TYR A 508 5.36 -10.51 -42.48
C TYR A 508 4.27 -9.51 -42.83
N ARG A 509 3.01 -9.87 -42.59
CA ARG A 509 1.87 -8.99 -42.82
C ARG A 509 1.95 -7.73 -41.93
N TRP A 510 2.29 -7.88 -40.67
CA TRP A 510 2.45 -6.78 -39.74
C TRP A 510 3.64 -5.88 -40.10
N ILE A 511 4.77 -6.44 -40.49
CA ILE A 511 5.92 -5.67 -40.97
C ILE A 511 5.55 -4.89 -42.25
N ALA A 512 4.83 -5.51 -43.18
CA ALA A 512 4.38 -4.84 -44.42
C ALA A 512 3.42 -3.67 -44.12
N ASP A 513 2.50 -3.85 -43.16
CA ASP A 513 1.61 -2.79 -42.71
C ASP A 513 2.35 -1.63 -42.04
N MET A 514 3.30 -1.92 -41.16
CA MET A 514 4.18 -0.91 -40.53
C MET A 514 4.99 -0.14 -41.58
N LYS A 515 5.53 -0.81 -42.60
CA LYS A 515 6.26 -0.18 -43.69
C LYS A 515 5.34 0.75 -44.51
N LYS A 516 4.10 0.31 -44.80
CA LYS A 516 3.10 1.11 -45.51
C LYS A 516 2.68 2.36 -44.73
N LYS A 517 2.63 2.27 -43.39
CA LYS A 517 2.29 3.37 -42.48
C LYS A 517 3.48 4.25 -42.08
N GLY A 518 4.68 3.97 -42.61
CA GLY A 518 5.91 4.71 -42.27
C GLY A 518 6.41 4.54 -40.83
N LYS A 519 5.90 3.54 -40.11
CA LYS A 519 6.24 3.24 -38.71
C LYS A 519 7.36 2.22 -38.54
N TYR A 520 7.96 1.72 -39.65
CA TYR A 520 9.07 0.78 -39.62
C TYR A 520 10.40 1.54 -39.77
N PRO A 521 11.39 1.36 -38.85
CA PRO A 521 12.69 2.06 -38.91
C PRO A 521 13.40 1.73 -40.24
N GLN A 522 13.83 2.77 -40.99
CA GLN A 522 14.67 2.61 -42.16
C GLN A 522 16.08 2.24 -41.70
N GLY A 523 16.53 1.03 -41.98
CA GLY A 523 17.88 0.59 -41.67
C GLY A 523 18.05 -0.75 -40.97
N GLN A 524 16.99 -1.48 -40.69
CA GLN A 524 17.10 -2.83 -40.12
C GLN A 524 16.62 -3.89 -41.11
N GLY A 525 17.60 -4.59 -41.73
CA GLY A 525 17.35 -5.87 -42.42
C GLY A 525 17.25 -5.81 -43.94
N GLU A 526 18.26 -5.32 -44.62
CA GLU A 526 18.66 -5.79 -45.93
C GLU A 526 19.98 -6.56 -45.74
N GLU A 527 19.92 -7.78 -45.29
CA GLU A 527 20.88 -8.83 -45.54
C GLU A 527 20.13 -9.98 -46.20
N GLU A 528 20.57 -10.24 -47.37
CA GLU A 528 20.27 -11.09 -48.48
C GLU A 528 19.78 -12.51 -48.15
N GLU A 529 19.09 -13.09 -49.13
CA GLU A 529 18.67 -14.47 -49.32
C GLU A 529 19.72 -15.55 -48.96
#